data_0bcebd805ad9f15bc7ff2a7aea75f29d
#
_entry.id   0bcebd805ad9f15bc7ff2a7aea75f29d
#
_cell.length_a   1.000
_cell.length_b   1.000
_cell.length_c   1.000
_cell.angle_alpha   90.00
_cell.angle_beta   90.00
_cell.angle_gamma   90.00
#
_symmetry.space_group_name_H-M   'P 1'
#
loop_
_entity.id
_entity.type
_entity.pdbx_description
1 polymer ?
#
loop_
_entity_poly.entity_id
_entity_poly.type
_entity_poly.pdbx_seq_one_letter_code
_entity_poly.pdbx_strand_id
1 'polypeptide(L)'
;MFKRCNRFGPGETKYANEFDNVDSSSIAAPELIEGADTKLTTDFTLNDFIYSDTAKSKGISNIPDKQSLKNIGALANVVQKIQDELGMKLHVNSCYRGPILNAIIGGAKKSDHLFGAAADIKVIPFSLQNNMKLWNCVNKLADEGKITFRQLIFEYGNRSQGPKWVHISINHPNNTTRENQRVFVS
;
A
#
# COMPACT_ATOMS: atom_id res chain seq x y z
N MET A 1 -15.28 4.70 -17.42
CA MET A 1 -14.62 3.83 -18.42
C MET A 1 -13.51 3.05 -17.72
N PHE A 2 -13.68 1.74 -17.53
CA PHE A 2 -12.75 0.93 -16.72
C PHE A 2 -11.70 0.30 -17.66
N LYS A 3 -10.42 0.62 -17.44
CA LYS A 3 -9.32 -0.04 -18.17
C LYS A 3 -8.90 -1.32 -17.44
N ARG A 4 -8.86 -2.42 -18.20
CA ARG A 4 -8.24 -3.68 -17.74
C ARG A 4 -6.73 -3.51 -17.80
N CYS A 5 -6.04 -3.69 -16.67
CA CYS A 5 -4.58 -3.76 -16.64
C CYS A 5 -4.19 -5.24 -16.63
N ASN A 6 -3.74 -5.75 -17.78
CA ASN A 6 -3.10 -7.07 -17.83
C ASN A 6 -1.73 -6.93 -17.15
N ARG A 7 -1.54 -7.52 -15.99
CA ARG A 7 -0.21 -7.77 -15.42
C ARG A 7 0.28 -9.13 -15.89
N PHE A 8 1.30 -9.08 -16.75
CA PHE A 8 2.29 -10.09 -17.09
C PHE A 8 1.89 -11.56 -17.00
N GLY A 9 1.97 -12.25 -18.16
CA GLY A 9 1.97 -13.70 -18.28
C GLY A 9 3.24 -14.33 -17.70
N PRO A 10 3.24 -15.66 -17.45
CA PRO A 10 4.40 -16.36 -16.92
C PRO A 10 5.50 -16.44 -17.99
N GLY A 11 6.65 -15.80 -17.73
CA GLY A 11 7.87 -16.07 -18.48
C GLY A 11 8.57 -14.88 -19.13
N GLU A 12 8.95 -13.85 -18.37
CA GLU A 12 10.10 -13.02 -18.74
C GLU A 12 10.79 -12.45 -17.49
N THR A 13 11.77 -13.19 -17.00
CA THR A 13 12.78 -12.75 -16.04
C THR A 13 13.83 -11.89 -16.77
N LYS A 14 13.48 -10.68 -17.16
CA LYS A 14 14.41 -9.72 -17.81
C LYS A 14 15.13 -8.79 -16.82
N TYR A 15 15.04 -9.03 -15.53
CA TYR A 15 15.57 -8.11 -14.51
C TYR A 15 16.58 -8.72 -13.54
N ALA A 16 17.12 -9.93 -13.85
CA ALA A 16 18.13 -10.57 -13.01
C ALA A 16 19.52 -9.88 -13.04
N ASN A 17 19.81 -9.05 -14.05
CA ASN A 17 21.18 -8.64 -14.35
C ASN A 17 21.57 -7.23 -13.88
N GLU A 18 20.69 -6.46 -13.22
CA GLU A 18 21.06 -5.12 -12.70
C GLU A 18 21.36 -5.09 -11.20
N PHE A 19 21.16 -6.21 -10.48
CA PHE A 19 21.37 -6.28 -9.04
C PHE A 19 22.50 -7.21 -8.59
N ASP A 20 23.28 -7.79 -9.51
CA ASP A 20 24.39 -8.69 -9.20
C ASP A 20 25.59 -8.01 -8.51
N ASN A 21 25.53 -6.68 -8.27
CA ASN A 21 26.56 -5.90 -7.59
C ASN A 21 26.06 -5.16 -6.34
N VAL A 22 25.02 -5.64 -5.66
CA VAL A 22 24.70 -5.12 -4.33
C VAL A 22 25.64 -5.80 -3.33
N ASP A 23 26.61 -5.03 -2.89
CA ASP A 23 27.54 -5.44 -1.83
C ASP A 23 26.75 -5.93 -0.60
N SER A 24 26.89 -7.22 -0.30
CA SER A 24 26.24 -7.87 0.82
C SER A 24 26.67 -7.31 2.19
N SER A 25 27.69 -6.45 2.24
CA SER A 25 28.14 -5.77 3.45
C SER A 25 27.22 -4.61 3.87
N SER A 26 26.28 -4.18 3.02
CA SER A 26 25.32 -3.12 3.33
C SER A 26 23.98 -3.63 3.88
N ILE A 27 23.84 -4.93 4.13
CA ILE A 27 22.67 -5.49 4.79
C ILE A 27 22.85 -5.32 6.29
N ALA A 28 22.55 -4.13 6.81
CA ALA A 28 22.45 -3.89 8.25
C ALA A 28 21.33 -4.76 8.83
N ALA A 29 21.57 -5.37 10.00
CA ALA A 29 20.54 -6.04 10.76
C ALA A 29 19.31 -5.11 10.88
N PRO A 30 18.07 -5.66 10.94
CA PRO A 30 16.88 -4.82 11.03
C PRO A 30 16.97 -3.98 12.30
N GLU A 31 17.38 -2.72 12.14
CA GLU A 31 17.32 -1.75 13.21
C GLU A 31 15.85 -1.56 13.57
N LEU A 32 15.53 -1.68 14.85
CA LEU A 32 14.27 -1.21 15.40
C LEU A 32 14.18 0.27 15.07
N ILE A 33 13.22 0.64 14.21
CA ILE A 33 13.02 2.03 13.83
C ILE A 33 12.61 2.78 15.09
N GLU A 34 13.49 3.63 15.59
CA GLU A 34 13.18 4.50 16.71
C GLU A 34 11.93 5.32 16.37
N GLY A 35 10.89 5.17 17.20
CA GLY A 35 9.60 5.80 16.93
C GLY A 35 8.61 4.99 16.07
N ALA A 36 8.86 3.69 15.79
CA ALA A 36 7.89 2.84 15.08
C ALA A 36 6.51 2.79 15.76
N ASP A 37 6.47 2.89 17.08
CA ASP A 37 5.24 2.96 17.88
C ASP A 37 4.61 4.37 17.93
N THR A 38 5.18 5.33 17.20
CA THR A 38 4.62 6.69 17.11
C THR A 38 3.21 6.62 16.54
N LYS A 39 2.24 7.14 17.30
CA LYS A 39 0.86 7.27 16.83
C LYS A 39 0.78 8.27 15.68
N LEU A 40 0.20 7.83 14.58
CA LEU A 40 -0.13 8.67 13.44
C LEU A 40 -1.57 9.18 13.49
N THR A 41 -2.47 8.32 14.02
CA THR A 41 -3.90 8.61 14.20
C THR A 41 -4.41 7.96 15.48
N THR A 42 -5.72 7.97 15.73
CA THR A 42 -6.32 7.34 16.91
C THR A 42 -6.01 5.84 16.97
N ASP A 43 -6.08 5.14 15.84
CA ASP A 43 -5.99 3.67 15.79
C ASP A 43 -4.74 3.13 15.11
N PHE A 44 -3.97 3.98 14.43
CA PHE A 44 -2.81 3.56 13.66
C PHE A 44 -1.51 4.17 14.15
N THR A 45 -0.47 3.34 14.18
CA THR A 45 0.92 3.72 14.47
C THR A 45 1.74 3.75 13.18
N LEU A 46 2.95 4.30 13.20
CA LEU A 46 3.88 4.24 12.09
C LEU A 46 4.21 2.79 11.71
N ASN A 47 4.32 1.90 12.69
CA ASN A 47 4.61 0.49 12.46
C ASN A 47 3.58 -0.20 11.56
N ASP A 48 2.30 0.17 11.67
CA ASP A 48 1.25 -0.40 10.79
C ASP A 48 1.52 -0.13 9.31
N PHE A 49 2.26 0.92 8.97
CA PHE A 49 2.55 1.34 7.60
C PHE A 49 3.94 0.97 7.09
N ILE A 50 4.88 0.61 7.96
CA ILE A 50 6.26 0.29 7.56
C ILE A 50 6.64 -1.17 7.78
N TYR A 51 5.88 -1.92 8.60
CA TYR A 51 6.16 -3.32 8.87
C TYR A 51 6.06 -4.19 7.61
N SER A 52 7.00 -5.14 7.49
CA SER A 52 6.99 -6.14 6.42
C SER A 52 7.65 -7.43 6.90
N ASP A 53 6.90 -8.54 6.89
CA ASP A 53 7.45 -9.88 7.18
C ASP A 53 8.58 -10.25 6.22
N THR A 54 8.48 -9.87 4.95
CA THR A 54 9.52 -10.12 3.95
C THR A 54 10.79 -9.36 4.27
N ALA A 55 10.69 -8.07 4.63
CA ALA A 55 11.84 -7.28 5.03
C ALA A 55 12.50 -7.87 6.27
N LYS A 56 11.72 -8.19 7.29
CA LYS A 56 12.19 -8.80 8.54
C LYS A 56 12.89 -10.14 8.30
N SER A 57 12.28 -11.05 7.56
CA SER A 57 12.83 -12.39 7.30
C SER A 57 14.09 -12.38 6.46
N LYS A 58 14.29 -11.35 5.64
CA LYS A 58 15.45 -11.19 4.76
C LYS A 58 16.51 -10.21 5.30
N GLY A 59 16.31 -9.64 6.49
CA GLY A 59 17.21 -8.66 7.07
C GLY A 59 17.31 -7.35 6.26
N ILE A 60 16.25 -6.96 5.56
CA ILE A 60 16.22 -5.77 4.70
C ILE A 60 15.70 -4.58 5.50
N SER A 61 16.44 -3.48 5.48
CA SER A 61 15.95 -2.22 6.02
C SER A 61 14.76 -1.70 5.21
N ASN A 62 13.67 -1.34 5.91
CA ASN A 62 12.47 -0.74 5.32
C ASN A 62 12.15 0.60 6.00
N ILE A 63 13.17 1.44 6.16
CA ILE A 63 13.09 2.74 6.82
C ILE A 63 12.70 3.80 5.79
N PRO A 64 11.56 4.51 5.98
CA PRO A 64 11.14 5.56 5.07
C PRO A 64 11.99 6.83 5.24
N ASP A 65 12.20 7.55 4.16
CA ASP A 65 12.78 8.88 4.19
C ASP A 65 11.78 9.92 4.73
N LYS A 66 12.26 11.14 4.95
CA LYS A 66 11.46 12.25 5.50
C LYS A 66 10.21 12.58 4.66
N GLN A 67 10.29 12.46 3.32
CA GLN A 67 9.14 12.73 2.46
C GLN A 67 8.15 11.58 2.51
N SER A 68 8.62 10.35 2.50
CA SER A 68 7.79 9.15 2.66
C SER A 68 7.07 9.14 4.01
N LEU A 69 7.71 9.57 5.11
CA LEU A 69 7.06 9.73 6.41
C LEU A 69 5.90 10.74 6.37
N LYS A 70 6.05 11.86 5.67
CA LYS A 70 4.95 12.83 5.48
C LYS A 70 3.79 12.23 4.70
N ASN A 71 4.09 11.48 3.64
CA ASN A 71 3.08 10.80 2.82
C ASN A 71 2.34 9.74 3.64
N ILE A 72 3.06 8.95 4.44
CA ILE A 72 2.48 7.95 5.36
C ILE A 72 1.51 8.63 6.34
N GLY A 73 1.89 9.74 6.95
CA GLY A 73 1.02 10.49 7.85
C GLY A 73 -0.26 10.97 7.18
N ALA A 74 -0.16 11.50 5.96
CA ALA A 74 -1.33 11.92 5.18
C ALA A 74 -2.23 10.73 4.82
N LEU A 75 -1.64 9.61 4.39
CA LEU A 75 -2.36 8.39 4.05
C LEU A 75 -3.03 7.77 5.28
N ALA A 76 -2.36 7.77 6.44
CA ALA A 76 -2.92 7.27 7.70
C ALA A 76 -4.21 8.00 8.08
N ASN A 77 -4.27 9.32 7.88
CA ASN A 77 -5.51 10.10 8.10
C ASN A 77 -6.64 9.68 7.15
N VAL A 78 -6.32 9.33 5.90
CA VAL A 78 -7.32 8.82 4.94
C VAL A 78 -7.81 7.45 5.39
N VAL A 79 -6.91 6.55 5.79
CA VAL A 79 -7.26 5.20 6.27
C VAL A 79 -8.10 5.27 7.55
N GLN A 80 -7.74 6.17 8.50
CA GLN A 80 -8.54 6.40 9.71
C GLN A 80 -9.96 6.84 9.36
N LYS A 81 -10.09 7.84 8.47
CA LYS A 81 -11.41 8.34 8.05
C LYS A 81 -12.27 7.24 7.40
N ILE A 82 -11.66 6.35 6.62
CA ILE A 82 -12.35 5.20 6.04
C ILE A 82 -12.80 4.24 7.14
N GLN A 83 -11.96 3.96 8.12
CA GLN A 83 -12.28 3.09 9.25
C GLN A 83 -13.45 3.65 10.06
N ASP A 84 -13.43 4.95 10.36
CA ASP A 84 -14.47 5.63 11.13
C ASP A 84 -15.84 5.58 10.42
N GLU A 85 -15.89 5.88 9.12
CA GLU A 85 -17.12 5.82 8.31
C GLU A 85 -17.63 4.39 8.15
N LEU A 86 -16.71 3.42 7.97
CA LEU A 86 -17.06 2.01 7.80
C LEU A 86 -17.57 1.38 9.10
N GLY A 87 -17.11 1.87 10.25
CA GLY A 87 -17.39 1.30 11.57
C GLY A 87 -16.82 -0.11 11.78
N MET A 88 -15.81 -0.50 11.01
CA MET A 88 -15.16 -1.81 11.07
C MET A 88 -13.63 -1.63 11.08
N LYS A 89 -12.94 -2.45 11.89
CA LYS A 89 -11.49 -2.36 12.03
C LYS A 89 -10.79 -2.70 10.73
N LEU A 90 -9.83 -1.87 10.34
CA LEU A 90 -8.97 -2.08 9.19
C LEU A 90 -7.59 -2.62 9.61
N HIS A 91 -6.98 -3.36 8.71
CA HIS A 91 -5.59 -3.80 8.79
C HIS A 91 -4.86 -3.36 7.52
N VAL A 92 -3.67 -2.80 7.71
CA VAL A 92 -2.77 -2.43 6.61
C VAL A 92 -1.88 -3.63 6.30
N ASN A 93 -2.15 -4.29 5.17
CA ASN A 93 -1.34 -5.44 4.74
C ASN A 93 0.05 -5.00 4.27
N SER A 94 0.16 -3.80 3.69
CA SER A 94 1.40 -3.24 3.17
C SER A 94 1.20 -1.76 2.88
N CYS A 95 2.19 -0.92 3.23
CA CYS A 95 2.21 0.47 2.80
C CYS A 95 3.60 0.84 2.27
N TYR A 96 4.52 1.35 3.08
CA TYR A 96 5.85 1.70 2.60
C TYR A 96 6.65 0.45 2.20
N ARG A 97 7.30 0.55 1.05
CA ARG A 97 8.20 -0.48 0.52
C ARG A 97 9.46 0.21 0.02
N GLY A 98 10.55 0.08 0.74
CA GLY A 98 11.86 0.54 0.26
C GLY A 98 12.22 -0.11 -1.09
N PRO A 99 13.11 0.50 -1.89
CA PRO A 99 13.40 0.04 -3.26
C PRO A 99 13.80 -1.44 -3.33
N ILE A 100 14.64 -1.91 -2.40
CA ILE A 100 15.08 -3.32 -2.34
C ILE A 100 13.89 -4.24 -2.05
N LEU A 101 13.08 -3.92 -1.04
CA LEU A 101 11.89 -4.69 -0.70
C LEU A 101 10.92 -4.74 -1.88
N ASN A 102 10.65 -3.59 -2.51
CA ASN A 102 9.74 -3.51 -3.65
C ASN A 102 10.20 -4.37 -4.83
N ALA A 103 11.51 -4.41 -5.11
CA ALA A 103 12.07 -5.26 -6.15
C ALA A 103 11.91 -6.75 -5.84
N ILE A 104 12.20 -7.15 -4.60
CA ILE A 104 12.11 -8.56 -4.15
C ILE A 104 10.70 -9.12 -4.25
N ILE A 105 9.68 -8.31 -3.91
CA ILE A 105 8.28 -8.75 -4.01
C ILE A 105 7.66 -8.56 -5.39
N GLY A 106 8.45 -8.16 -6.39
CA GLY A 106 7.98 -7.95 -7.76
C GLY A 106 7.09 -6.71 -7.93
N GLY A 107 7.23 -5.70 -7.07
CA GLY A 107 6.47 -4.47 -7.16
C GLY A 107 6.82 -3.63 -8.39
N ALA A 108 5.87 -2.84 -8.88
CA ALA A 108 6.10 -1.96 -10.04
C ALA A 108 7.20 -0.92 -9.75
N LYS A 109 8.06 -0.64 -10.75
CA LYS A 109 9.17 0.34 -10.62
C LYS A 109 8.72 1.77 -10.24
N LYS A 110 7.47 2.13 -10.56
CA LYS A 110 6.85 3.43 -10.24
C LYS A 110 5.67 3.26 -9.28
N SER A 111 5.82 2.35 -8.31
CA SER A 111 4.79 2.09 -7.31
C SER A 111 4.69 3.23 -6.31
N ASP A 112 3.47 3.63 -5.94
CA ASP A 112 3.25 4.63 -4.86
C ASP A 112 3.65 4.11 -3.48
N HIS A 113 3.76 2.79 -3.31
CA HIS A 113 4.32 2.19 -2.10
C HIS A 113 5.78 2.60 -1.84
N LEU A 114 6.58 2.85 -2.89
CA LEU A 114 7.96 3.35 -2.76
C LEU A 114 8.06 4.71 -2.06
N PHE A 115 6.97 5.46 -2.08
CA PHE A 115 6.88 6.81 -1.53
C PHE A 115 6.04 6.89 -0.26
N GLY A 116 5.60 5.75 0.30
CA GLY A 116 4.69 5.72 1.43
C GLY A 116 3.31 6.34 1.14
N ALA A 117 2.96 6.44 -0.14
CA ALA A 117 1.74 7.09 -0.61
C ALA A 117 0.64 6.10 -1.03
N ALA A 118 0.84 4.80 -0.80
CA ALA A 118 -0.17 3.76 -1.06
C ALA A 118 -0.27 2.79 0.10
N ALA A 119 -1.47 2.26 0.33
CA ALA A 119 -1.74 1.19 1.28
C ALA A 119 -2.65 0.12 0.66
N ASP A 120 -2.32 -1.13 0.95
CA ASP A 120 -3.15 -2.29 0.71
C ASP A 120 -3.88 -2.61 2.02
N ILE A 121 -5.20 -2.39 2.08
CA ILE A 121 -6.00 -2.48 3.31
C ILE A 121 -7.10 -3.54 3.20
N LYS A 122 -7.44 -4.16 4.33
CA LYS A 122 -8.55 -5.10 4.45
C LYS A 122 -9.29 -4.92 5.77
N VAL A 123 -10.50 -5.43 5.84
CA VAL A 123 -11.32 -5.46 7.07
C VAL A 123 -10.90 -6.62 7.98
N ILE A 124 -10.95 -6.42 9.27
CA ILE A 124 -10.80 -7.46 10.29
C ILE A 124 -12.11 -7.56 11.10
N PRO A 125 -12.71 -8.76 11.26
CA PRO A 125 -12.30 -10.05 10.67
C PRO A 125 -12.45 -10.06 9.14
N PHE A 126 -11.51 -10.73 8.46
CA PHE A 126 -11.49 -10.80 7.02
C PHE A 126 -12.67 -11.62 6.46
N SER A 127 -13.35 -11.05 5.47
CA SER A 127 -14.18 -11.78 4.50
C SER A 127 -14.26 -10.96 3.21
N LEU A 128 -14.52 -11.60 2.08
CA LEU A 128 -14.73 -10.91 0.81
C LEU A 128 -15.88 -9.90 0.90
N GLN A 129 -16.97 -10.29 1.58
CA GLN A 129 -18.14 -9.43 1.79
C GLN A 129 -17.79 -8.19 2.64
N ASN A 130 -16.97 -8.33 3.69
CA ASN A 130 -16.50 -7.19 4.48
C ASN A 130 -15.61 -6.28 3.64
N ASN A 131 -14.72 -6.85 2.83
CA ASN A 131 -13.93 -6.06 1.90
C ASN A 131 -14.74 -5.43 0.77
N MET A 132 -15.89 -5.99 0.38
CA MET A 132 -16.84 -5.32 -0.51
C MET A 132 -17.48 -4.09 0.17
N LYS A 133 -17.81 -4.18 1.47
CA LYS A 133 -18.27 -3.00 2.23
C LYS A 133 -17.21 -1.92 2.28
N LEU A 134 -15.94 -2.32 2.50
CA LEU A 134 -14.79 -1.40 2.45
C LEU A 134 -14.67 -0.72 1.08
N TRP A 135 -14.71 -1.49 -0.02
CA TRP A 135 -14.67 -0.95 -1.37
C TRP A 135 -15.79 0.08 -1.62
N ASN A 136 -17.02 -0.25 -1.23
CA ASN A 136 -18.17 0.64 -1.40
C ASN A 136 -18.07 1.88 -0.51
N CYS A 137 -17.57 1.75 0.72
CA CYS A 137 -17.34 2.86 1.65
C CYS A 137 -16.32 3.85 1.08
N VAL A 138 -15.17 3.36 0.57
CA VAL A 138 -14.15 4.23 -0.04
C VAL A 138 -14.71 4.98 -1.25
N ASN A 139 -15.47 4.29 -2.13
CA ASN A 139 -16.09 4.94 -3.27
C ASN A 139 -17.11 6.02 -2.84
N LYS A 140 -17.97 5.71 -1.86
CA LYS A 140 -18.93 6.68 -1.29
C LYS A 140 -18.21 7.92 -0.76
N LEU A 141 -17.19 7.74 0.09
CA LEU A 141 -16.44 8.86 0.65
C LEU A 141 -15.78 9.74 -0.42
N ALA A 142 -15.28 9.11 -1.48
CA ALA A 142 -14.67 9.82 -2.59
C ALA A 142 -15.70 10.58 -3.44
N ASP A 143 -16.84 9.95 -3.73
CA ASP A 143 -17.93 10.56 -4.51
C ASP A 143 -18.59 11.73 -3.73
N GLU A 144 -18.60 11.66 -2.40
CA GLU A 144 -19.03 12.75 -1.51
C GLU A 144 -17.94 13.83 -1.30
N GLY A 145 -16.76 13.68 -1.89
CA GLY A 145 -15.64 14.62 -1.72
C GLY A 145 -15.00 14.62 -0.33
N LYS A 146 -15.33 13.63 0.52
CA LYS A 146 -14.81 13.51 1.89
C LYS A 146 -13.36 13.02 1.93
N ILE A 147 -12.94 12.25 0.93
CA ILE A 147 -11.55 11.84 0.70
C ILE A 147 -11.17 12.06 -0.75
N THR A 148 -9.88 12.23 -1.00
CA THR A 148 -9.30 12.22 -2.33
C THR A 148 -8.34 11.04 -2.45
N PHE A 149 -8.25 10.44 -3.62
CA PHE A 149 -7.30 9.38 -3.91
C PHE A 149 -6.70 9.59 -5.30
N ARG A 150 -5.51 9.06 -5.50
CA ARG A 150 -4.89 8.99 -6.81
C ARG A 150 -5.30 7.73 -7.55
N GLN A 151 -5.21 6.59 -6.86
CA GLN A 151 -5.55 5.28 -7.39
C GLN A 151 -6.32 4.47 -6.34
N LEU A 152 -7.40 3.85 -6.76
CA LEU A 152 -8.20 2.92 -5.98
C LEU A 152 -8.31 1.62 -6.77
N ILE A 153 -7.80 0.50 -6.23
CA ILE A 153 -7.78 -0.78 -6.92
C ILE A 153 -8.52 -1.84 -6.10
N PHE A 154 -9.42 -2.52 -6.80
CA PHE A 154 -10.06 -3.75 -6.34
C PHE A 154 -9.13 -4.92 -6.67
N GLU A 155 -8.47 -5.50 -5.68
CA GLU A 155 -7.40 -6.46 -5.92
C GLU A 155 -7.84 -7.90 -5.67
N TYR A 156 -7.60 -8.78 -6.67
CA TYR A 156 -7.72 -10.24 -6.60
C TYR A 156 -9.01 -10.76 -6.00
N GLY A 157 -10.13 -10.33 -6.53
CA GLY A 157 -11.42 -10.75 -6.03
C GLY A 157 -12.45 -10.93 -7.11
N ASN A 158 -13.65 -11.22 -6.66
CA ASN A 158 -14.82 -11.35 -7.51
C ASN A 158 -15.74 -10.14 -7.29
N ARG A 159 -16.19 -9.49 -8.36
CA ARG A 159 -17.06 -8.30 -8.29
C ARG A 159 -18.37 -8.51 -7.55
N SER A 160 -18.86 -9.74 -7.46
CA SER A 160 -20.07 -10.07 -6.70
C SER A 160 -19.78 -10.39 -5.23
N GLN A 161 -18.56 -10.77 -4.87
CA GLN A 161 -18.20 -11.20 -3.52
C GLN A 161 -17.34 -10.17 -2.79
N GLY A 162 -16.40 -9.52 -3.47
CA GLY A 162 -15.49 -8.54 -2.92
C GLY A 162 -14.02 -8.80 -3.26
N PRO A 163 -13.14 -7.80 -3.02
CA PRO A 163 -11.71 -7.93 -3.23
C PRO A 163 -11.03 -8.71 -2.08
N LYS A 164 -9.86 -9.27 -2.34
CA LYS A 164 -9.00 -9.79 -1.26
C LYS A 164 -8.45 -8.66 -0.40
N TRP A 165 -8.15 -7.51 -1.00
CA TRP A 165 -7.84 -6.25 -0.35
C TRP A 165 -8.15 -5.07 -1.26
N VAL A 166 -8.18 -3.90 -0.70
CA VAL A 166 -8.35 -2.64 -1.43
C VAL A 166 -7.03 -1.89 -1.40
N HIS A 167 -6.48 -1.60 -2.58
CA HIS A 167 -5.35 -0.69 -2.71
C HIS A 167 -5.87 0.74 -2.84
N ILE A 168 -5.36 1.63 -2.01
CA ILE A 168 -5.61 3.07 -2.09
C ILE A 168 -4.29 3.82 -2.11
N SER A 169 -4.16 4.79 -3.02
CA SER A 169 -3.02 5.72 -3.01
C SER A 169 -3.49 7.16 -3.05
N ILE A 170 -2.66 8.04 -2.49
CA ILE A 170 -2.86 9.48 -2.45
C ILE A 170 -1.90 10.20 -3.41
N ASN A 171 -2.21 11.46 -3.76
CA ASN A 171 -1.29 12.29 -4.51
C ASN A 171 -0.04 12.59 -3.69
N HIS A 172 1.11 12.59 -4.34
CA HIS A 172 2.40 12.92 -3.74
C HIS A 172 3.31 13.63 -4.77
N PRO A 173 4.36 14.38 -4.34
CA PRO A 173 5.14 15.24 -5.23
C PRO A 173 5.73 14.54 -6.46
N ASN A 174 6.08 13.27 -6.32
CA ASN A 174 6.73 12.51 -7.41
C ASN A 174 5.74 11.88 -8.39
N ASN A 175 4.43 12.01 -8.17
CA ASN A 175 3.43 11.40 -9.04
C ASN A 175 2.07 12.10 -8.95
N THR A 176 1.87 13.10 -9.78
CA THR A 176 0.64 13.92 -9.81
C THR A 176 -0.27 13.60 -11.01
N THR A 177 0.10 12.63 -11.87
CA THR A 177 -0.50 12.47 -13.20
C THR A 177 -1.74 11.58 -13.27
N ARG A 178 -2.21 10.99 -12.17
CA ARG A 178 -3.35 10.08 -12.15
C ARG A 178 -4.26 10.39 -10.96
N GLU A 179 -5.25 11.23 -11.18
CA GLU A 179 -6.27 11.50 -10.15
C GLU A 179 -7.49 10.58 -10.35
N ASN A 180 -8.06 10.10 -9.25
CA ASN A 180 -9.32 9.37 -9.18
C ASN A 180 -9.40 8.12 -10.09
N GLN A 181 -8.28 7.41 -10.27
CA GLN A 181 -8.24 6.21 -11.09
C GLN A 181 -8.81 5.00 -10.31
N ARG A 182 -9.92 4.44 -10.77
CA ARG A 182 -10.50 3.18 -10.26
C ARG A 182 -10.12 2.02 -11.19
N VAL A 183 -9.55 0.95 -10.60
CA VAL A 183 -9.05 -0.21 -11.35
C VAL A 183 -9.56 -1.51 -10.70
N PHE A 184 -9.83 -2.51 -11.53
CA PHE A 184 -10.13 -3.88 -11.08
C PHE A 184 -9.04 -4.82 -11.56
N VAL A 185 -8.44 -5.57 -10.64
CA VAL A 185 -7.48 -6.62 -10.91
C VAL A 185 -8.09 -7.94 -10.43
N SER A 186 -8.35 -8.85 -11.36
CA SER A 186 -8.91 -10.18 -11.13
C SER A 186 -7.81 -11.23 -11.07
#